data_9a9f4d8b650444afcb9028be1a654ea2
#
_entry.id   9a9f4d8b650444afcb9028be1a654ea2
#
_cell.length_a   1.000
_cell.length_b   1.000
_cell.length_c   1.000
_cell.angle_alpha   90.00
_cell.angle_beta   90.00
_cell.angle_gamma   90.00
#
_symmetry.space_group_name_H-M   'P 1'
#
loop_
_entity.id
_entity.type
_entity.pdbx_description
1 polymer ?
#
loop_
_entity_poly.entity_id
_entity_poly.type
_entity_poly.pdbx_seq_one_letter_code
_entity_poly.pdbx_strand_id
1 'polypeptide(L)'
;MKKIIILFFLICAIPLSACSKAPEQIPAPTVQRLTSPLELSEDEAATLIQCCGENSVLLAVGHRNTAQTGPLYNTDYLLYWNYSDGTTKQFPVSSPAYIISAVLDGSDVLYVDYEAVEPGLKWSLIRSTDTGKSTLASGQAASYDQVPALFCLNGQPMYLQSEDTGISVYRVDGSAVSSVLNLTDYTMSDVTVCTNGTQFAFLASTNDDACWTAFLCNASGILYQKELSQQVTTFAITGEYMVCGLGDPETQKFSYETIRISDGKVSTADSAVPLWRLAGSGSSCMYVDDAFAAHILYPDTQQTDPLVINDFATYQNWPTVFCPDGVGGYLVEMDIEDTVTYWHITT
;
A
#
# COMPACT_ATOMS: atom_id res chain seq x y z
N MET A 1 71.87 11.87 -20.54
CA MET A 1 70.56 11.28 -20.79
C MET A 1 70.14 10.20 -19.75
N LYS A 2 70.42 10.37 -18.46
CA LYS A 2 70.04 9.44 -17.39
C LYS A 2 69.17 10.03 -16.25
N LYS A 3 68.81 11.31 -16.35
CA LYS A 3 68.04 12.01 -15.29
C LYS A 3 66.55 12.25 -15.61
N ILE A 4 66.09 11.92 -16.81
CA ILE A 4 64.68 12.17 -17.22
C ILE A 4 63.77 10.94 -17.00
N ILE A 5 64.33 9.75 -16.87
CA ILE A 5 63.56 8.50 -16.74
C ILE A 5 63.04 8.29 -15.29
N ILE A 6 63.65 8.91 -14.30
CA ILE A 6 63.21 8.74 -12.86
C ILE A 6 61.99 9.60 -12.54
N LEU A 7 61.74 10.70 -13.28
CA LEU A 7 60.60 11.58 -13.02
C LEU A 7 59.29 11.04 -13.60
N PHE A 8 59.34 10.17 -14.58
CA PHE A 8 58.15 9.58 -15.21
C PHE A 8 57.53 8.39 -14.40
N PHE A 9 58.37 7.74 -13.60
CA PHE A 9 57.90 6.62 -12.72
C PHE A 9 57.29 7.09 -11.42
N LEU A 10 57.54 8.33 -11.00
CA LEU A 10 56.97 8.86 -9.76
C LEU A 10 55.55 9.44 -9.91
N ILE A 11 55.12 9.73 -11.15
CA ILE A 11 53.77 10.26 -11.45
C ILE A 11 52.74 9.14 -11.67
N CYS A 12 53.19 7.90 -11.98
CA CYS A 12 52.26 6.75 -12.14
C CYS A 12 51.99 5.97 -10.83
N ALA A 13 52.54 6.39 -9.69
CA ALA A 13 52.36 5.74 -8.40
C ALA A 13 51.49 6.56 -7.43
N ILE A 14 50.64 7.46 -7.97
CA ILE A 14 49.50 7.90 -7.17
C ILE A 14 48.51 6.72 -7.17
N PRO A 15 48.36 5.99 -6.06
CA PRO A 15 47.32 4.96 -6.02
C PRO A 15 46.02 5.69 -6.29
N LEU A 16 45.30 5.24 -7.28
CA LEU A 16 43.85 5.35 -7.37
C LEU A 16 43.24 4.60 -6.17
N SER A 17 43.50 5.08 -4.97
CA SER A 17 42.62 4.87 -3.85
C SER A 17 41.41 5.80 -4.05
N ALA A 18 40.69 5.63 -5.18
CA ALA A 18 39.26 5.79 -5.15
C ALA A 18 38.82 4.81 -4.06
N CYS A 19 38.58 5.37 -2.86
CA CYS A 19 37.77 4.68 -1.87
C CYS A 19 36.44 4.39 -2.57
N SER A 20 36.32 3.27 -3.24
CA SER A 20 35.04 2.62 -3.39
C SER A 20 34.66 2.33 -1.93
N LYS A 21 33.80 3.16 -1.32
CA LYS A 21 33.04 2.72 -0.17
C LYS A 21 32.53 1.36 -0.56
N ALA A 22 32.89 0.33 0.22
CA ALA A 22 32.23 -0.95 0.09
C ALA A 22 30.73 -0.64 0.08
N PRO A 23 29.95 -1.23 -0.81
CA PRO A 23 28.51 -1.02 -0.80
C PRO A 23 28.05 -1.25 0.65
N GLU A 24 27.35 -0.28 1.19
CA GLU A 24 26.81 -0.34 2.53
C GLU A 24 25.94 -1.59 2.58
N GLN A 25 26.32 -2.55 3.41
CA GLN A 25 25.63 -3.83 3.46
C GLN A 25 24.27 -3.55 4.13
N ILE A 26 23.20 -3.64 3.35
CA ILE A 26 21.84 -3.47 3.84
C ILE A 26 21.59 -4.60 4.86
N PRO A 27 21.15 -4.28 6.09
CA PRO A 27 20.83 -5.31 7.07
C PRO A 27 19.76 -6.27 6.53
N ALA A 28 19.90 -7.54 6.81
CA ALA A 28 18.87 -8.51 6.45
C ALA A 28 17.56 -8.18 7.22
N PRO A 29 16.40 -8.26 6.58
CA PRO A 29 15.13 -8.01 7.22
C PRO A 29 14.90 -9.00 8.38
N THR A 30 14.27 -8.51 9.44
CA THR A 30 13.86 -9.34 10.56
C THR A 30 12.38 -9.71 10.41
N VAL A 31 12.02 -10.92 10.78
CA VAL A 31 10.68 -11.48 10.64
C VAL A 31 10.21 -12.02 11.97
N GLN A 32 9.07 -11.55 12.44
CA GLN A 32 8.47 -11.95 13.70
C GLN A 32 7.02 -12.37 13.49
N ARG A 33 6.67 -13.59 13.88
CA ARG A 33 5.27 -14.01 13.97
C ARG A 33 4.62 -13.37 15.19
N LEU A 34 3.46 -12.76 15.00
CA LEU A 34 2.68 -12.14 16.07
C LEU A 34 1.66 -13.14 16.62
N THR A 35 1.36 -13.01 17.90
CA THR A 35 0.26 -13.78 18.51
C THR A 35 -1.04 -13.01 18.30
N SER A 36 -1.99 -13.62 17.58
CA SER A 36 -3.32 -13.02 17.36
C SER A 36 -3.99 -12.70 18.71
N PRO A 37 -4.65 -11.55 18.85
CA PRO A 37 -5.43 -11.22 20.03
C PRO A 37 -6.81 -11.90 20.03
N LEU A 38 -7.13 -12.58 18.94
CA LEU A 38 -8.45 -13.18 18.68
C LEU A 38 -8.36 -14.70 18.71
N GLU A 39 -9.32 -15.31 19.39
CA GLU A 39 -9.66 -16.73 19.25
C GLU A 39 -10.89 -16.80 18.34
N LEU A 40 -10.66 -16.99 17.05
CA LEU A 40 -11.73 -17.05 16.05
C LEU A 40 -12.35 -18.46 16.01
N SER A 41 -13.65 -18.53 15.86
CA SER A 41 -14.35 -19.78 15.51
C SER A 41 -14.17 -20.12 14.03
N GLU A 42 -14.57 -21.33 13.61
CA GLU A 42 -14.47 -21.78 12.20
C GLU A 42 -15.25 -20.88 11.21
N ASP A 43 -16.29 -20.19 11.69
CA ASP A 43 -17.13 -19.30 10.89
C ASP A 43 -16.67 -17.85 10.91
N GLU A 44 -15.70 -17.50 11.76
CA GLU A 44 -15.19 -16.15 11.90
C GLU A 44 -13.88 -15.97 11.12
N ALA A 45 -13.66 -14.75 10.67
CA ALA A 45 -12.42 -14.31 10.06
C ALA A 45 -12.05 -12.90 10.51
N ALA A 46 -10.76 -12.63 10.53
CA ALA A 46 -10.26 -11.30 10.75
C ALA A 46 -9.29 -10.94 9.61
N THR A 47 -9.53 -9.82 8.95
CA THR A 47 -8.72 -9.33 7.83
C THR A 47 -8.03 -8.03 8.20
N LEU A 48 -6.75 -7.93 7.88
CA LEU A 48 -5.95 -6.73 8.06
C LEU A 48 -6.41 -5.63 7.11
N ILE A 49 -6.82 -4.49 7.67
CA ILE A 49 -7.27 -3.33 6.89
C ILE A 49 -6.15 -2.30 6.75
N GLN A 50 -5.50 -1.93 7.88
CA GLN A 50 -4.53 -0.85 7.88
C GLN A 50 -3.58 -0.93 9.09
N CYS A 51 -2.31 -0.56 8.88
CA CYS A 51 -1.42 -0.18 9.97
C CYS A 51 -1.79 1.23 10.50
N CYS A 52 -1.85 1.35 11.82
CA CYS A 52 -2.24 2.59 12.51
C CYS A 52 -1.07 3.23 13.24
N GLY A 53 0.15 2.94 12.80
CA GLY A 53 1.43 3.34 13.39
C GLY A 53 2.36 2.15 13.55
N GLU A 54 3.49 2.38 14.22
CA GLU A 54 4.60 1.43 14.29
C GLU A 54 4.23 0.05 14.86
N ASN A 55 3.28 -0.01 15.81
CA ASN A 55 2.97 -1.25 16.52
C ASN A 55 1.47 -1.53 16.61
N SER A 56 0.68 -0.95 15.73
CA SER A 56 -0.77 -1.06 15.82
C SER A 56 -1.46 -1.17 14.47
N VAL A 57 -2.58 -1.88 14.47
CA VAL A 57 -3.33 -2.20 13.27
C VAL A 57 -4.83 -2.13 13.50
N LEU A 58 -5.55 -2.02 12.41
CA LEU A 58 -6.99 -2.13 12.33
C LEU A 58 -7.34 -3.41 11.57
N LEU A 59 -8.13 -4.27 12.21
CA LEU A 59 -8.66 -5.51 11.63
C LEU A 59 -10.16 -5.36 11.41
N ALA A 60 -10.68 -5.91 10.32
CA ALA A 60 -12.10 -6.18 10.15
C ALA A 60 -12.37 -7.60 10.63
N VAL A 61 -13.23 -7.76 11.63
CA VAL A 61 -13.61 -9.05 12.20
C VAL A 61 -15.07 -9.32 11.88
N GLY A 62 -15.35 -10.52 11.38
CA GLY A 62 -16.70 -10.85 10.98
C GLY A 62 -16.88 -12.31 10.63
N HIS A 63 -18.06 -12.63 10.10
CA HIS A 63 -18.48 -13.99 9.77
C HIS A 63 -18.40 -14.23 8.27
N ARG A 64 -18.06 -15.46 7.89
CA ARG A 64 -18.04 -15.90 6.49
C ARG A 64 -19.43 -15.70 5.87
N ASN A 65 -19.46 -14.99 4.76
CA ASN A 65 -20.70 -14.83 4.01
C ASN A 65 -21.01 -16.13 3.24
N THR A 66 -22.10 -16.77 3.59
CA THR A 66 -22.56 -18.00 2.90
C THR A 66 -23.39 -17.69 1.64
N ALA A 67 -23.72 -16.42 1.39
CA ALA A 67 -24.37 -16.01 0.15
C ALA A 67 -23.39 -16.14 -1.03
N GLN A 68 -23.87 -16.58 -2.19
CA GLN A 68 -23.04 -16.75 -3.39
C GLN A 68 -22.68 -15.42 -4.09
N THR A 69 -23.20 -14.31 -3.60
CA THR A 69 -23.00 -12.97 -4.18
C THR A 69 -22.56 -12.00 -3.09
N GLY A 70 -21.48 -11.30 -3.33
CA GLY A 70 -20.91 -10.32 -2.40
C GLY A 70 -19.54 -10.72 -1.85
N PRO A 71 -18.98 -9.93 -0.95
CA PRO A 71 -17.69 -10.22 -0.31
C PRO A 71 -17.74 -11.50 0.52
N LEU A 72 -16.57 -12.11 0.72
CA LEU A 72 -16.44 -13.39 1.43
C LEU A 72 -16.86 -13.30 2.90
N TYR A 73 -16.79 -12.12 3.51
CA TYR A 73 -17.07 -11.89 4.92
C TYR A 73 -17.96 -10.67 5.14
N ASN A 74 -18.88 -10.79 6.06
CA ASN A 74 -19.60 -9.67 6.66
C ASN A 74 -18.80 -9.20 7.87
N THR A 75 -18.49 -7.91 7.96
CA THR A 75 -17.80 -7.34 9.10
C THR A 75 -18.79 -7.08 10.23
N ASP A 76 -18.53 -7.61 11.41
CA ASP A 76 -19.35 -7.40 12.62
C ASP A 76 -18.81 -6.24 13.44
N TYR A 77 -17.48 -6.07 13.49
CA TYR A 77 -16.81 -4.97 14.15
C TYR A 77 -15.43 -4.73 13.57
N LEU A 78 -14.90 -3.52 13.77
CA LEU A 78 -13.50 -3.22 13.55
C LEU A 78 -12.75 -3.33 14.88
N LEU A 79 -11.56 -3.93 14.85
CA LEU A 79 -10.69 -4.11 16.00
C LEU A 79 -9.39 -3.35 15.83
N TYR A 80 -9.15 -2.35 16.67
CA TYR A 80 -7.81 -1.83 16.87
C TYR A 80 -7.03 -2.80 17.74
N TRP A 81 -5.82 -3.12 17.34
CA TRP A 81 -4.89 -3.96 18.07
C TRP A 81 -3.50 -3.35 18.08
N ASN A 82 -2.99 -3.06 19.28
CA ASN A 82 -1.59 -2.75 19.49
C ASN A 82 -0.86 -4.06 19.86
N TYR A 83 -0.04 -4.56 18.92
CA TYR A 83 0.61 -5.85 19.09
C TYR A 83 1.88 -5.81 19.96
N SER A 84 2.36 -4.62 20.38
CA SER A 84 3.49 -4.50 21.32
C SER A 84 3.09 -4.70 22.76
N ASP A 85 1.89 -4.31 23.15
CA ASP A 85 1.38 -4.41 24.52
C ASP A 85 0.11 -5.25 24.66
N GLY A 86 -0.45 -5.72 23.53
CA GLY A 86 -1.67 -6.52 23.49
C GLY A 86 -2.97 -5.73 23.69
N THR A 87 -2.92 -4.40 23.74
CA THR A 87 -4.13 -3.58 23.91
C THR A 87 -5.04 -3.69 22.70
N THR A 88 -6.34 -3.88 22.96
CA THR A 88 -7.37 -3.95 21.91
C THR A 88 -8.51 -2.98 22.19
N LYS A 89 -9.16 -2.50 21.11
CA LYS A 89 -10.39 -1.69 21.18
C LYS A 89 -11.30 -2.06 20.03
N GLN A 90 -12.57 -2.40 20.34
CA GLN A 90 -13.58 -2.69 19.34
C GLN A 90 -14.38 -1.45 18.97
N PHE A 91 -14.71 -1.34 17.68
CA PHE A 91 -15.58 -0.31 17.14
C PHE A 91 -16.78 -0.95 16.44
N PRO A 92 -18.02 -0.59 16.82
CA PRO A 92 -19.21 -1.15 16.20
C PRO A 92 -19.35 -0.66 14.76
N VAL A 93 -19.74 -1.57 13.86
CA VAL A 93 -20.05 -1.25 12.46
C VAL A 93 -21.54 -1.41 12.18
N SER A 94 -22.00 -0.93 11.02
CA SER A 94 -23.36 -1.19 10.55
C SER A 94 -23.50 -2.70 10.28
N SER A 95 -24.65 -3.29 10.47
CA SER A 95 -24.84 -4.73 10.23
C SER A 95 -25.91 -4.98 9.17
N PRO A 96 -25.65 -5.78 8.14
CA PRO A 96 -24.34 -6.27 7.72
C PRO A 96 -23.48 -5.10 7.18
N ALA A 97 -22.17 -5.17 7.37
CA ALA A 97 -21.22 -4.20 6.82
C ALA A 97 -20.25 -4.90 5.88
N TYR A 98 -19.98 -4.25 4.75
CA TYR A 98 -18.97 -4.66 3.79
C TYR A 98 -17.89 -3.59 3.74
N ILE A 99 -16.84 -3.75 4.55
CA ILE A 99 -15.82 -2.71 4.72
C ILE A 99 -14.64 -3.02 3.83
N ILE A 100 -14.31 -2.07 2.92
CA ILE A 100 -13.15 -2.15 2.04
C ILE A 100 -11.97 -1.39 2.66
N SER A 101 -12.23 -0.25 3.27
CA SER A 101 -11.18 0.59 3.86
C SER A 101 -11.65 1.25 5.15
N ALA A 102 -10.72 1.39 6.08
CA ALA A 102 -10.96 2.08 7.34
C ALA A 102 -9.69 2.76 7.84
N VAL A 103 -9.82 3.85 8.59
CA VAL A 103 -8.71 4.59 9.19
C VAL A 103 -9.05 5.03 10.60
N LEU A 104 -8.04 5.15 11.47
CA LEU A 104 -8.19 5.79 12.77
C LEU A 104 -8.23 7.31 12.63
N ASP A 105 -9.08 7.95 13.43
CA ASP A 105 -9.16 9.40 13.62
C ASP A 105 -9.20 9.72 15.12
N GLY A 106 -8.04 9.84 15.71
CA GLY A 106 -7.89 9.94 17.16
C GLY A 106 -8.37 8.68 17.88
N SER A 107 -9.44 8.80 18.67
CA SER A 107 -10.07 7.69 19.39
C SER A 107 -11.19 7.00 18.60
N ASP A 108 -11.55 7.54 17.43
CA ASP A 108 -12.64 7.08 16.59
C ASP A 108 -12.10 6.29 15.38
N VAL A 109 -13.00 5.63 14.65
CA VAL A 109 -12.68 5.00 13.38
C VAL A 109 -13.61 5.56 12.29
N LEU A 110 -13.02 5.84 11.13
CA LEU A 110 -13.74 6.09 9.88
C LEU A 110 -13.65 4.86 9.01
N TYR A 111 -14.75 4.47 8.40
CA TYR A 111 -14.77 3.37 7.44
C TYR A 111 -15.73 3.64 6.30
N VAL A 112 -15.47 3.02 5.17
CA VAL A 112 -16.37 3.01 4.02
C VAL A 112 -17.09 1.67 4.00
N ASP A 113 -18.41 1.74 4.12
CA ASP A 113 -19.35 0.63 4.00
C ASP A 113 -20.08 0.75 2.66
N TYR A 114 -20.44 -0.37 2.05
CA TYR A 114 -21.22 -0.37 0.83
C TYR A 114 -22.33 -1.44 0.83
N GLU A 115 -23.36 -1.17 0.07
CA GLU A 115 -24.51 -2.03 -0.13
C GLU A 115 -24.76 -2.21 -1.63
N ALA A 116 -25.04 -3.46 -2.06
CA ALA A 116 -25.42 -3.74 -3.42
C ALA A 116 -26.81 -3.18 -3.71
N VAL A 117 -26.90 -2.33 -4.73
CA VAL A 117 -28.15 -1.74 -5.22
C VAL A 117 -28.16 -1.78 -6.75
N GLU A 118 -29.27 -2.12 -7.37
CA GLU A 118 -29.36 -2.14 -8.84
C GLU A 118 -29.61 -0.71 -9.40
N PRO A 119 -28.79 -0.22 -10.36
CA PRO A 119 -27.55 -0.83 -10.89
C PRO A 119 -26.31 -0.33 -10.13
N GLY A 120 -25.51 -1.21 -9.53
CA GLY A 120 -24.24 -0.87 -8.89
C GLY A 120 -24.24 -0.97 -7.37
N LEU A 121 -23.55 -0.06 -6.70
CA LEU A 121 -23.37 -0.04 -5.25
C LEU A 121 -23.73 1.33 -4.69
N LYS A 122 -24.27 1.34 -3.49
CA LYS A 122 -24.36 2.55 -2.64
C LYS A 122 -23.28 2.45 -1.57
N TRP A 123 -22.42 3.43 -1.47
CA TRP A 123 -21.41 3.50 -0.42
C TRP A 123 -21.76 4.59 0.61
N SER A 124 -21.23 4.43 1.82
CA SER A 124 -21.35 5.40 2.91
C SER A 124 -20.03 5.50 3.68
N LEU A 125 -19.56 6.73 3.88
CA LEU A 125 -18.47 7.03 4.80
C LEU A 125 -19.07 7.24 6.20
N ILE A 126 -18.65 6.42 7.14
CA ILE A 126 -19.23 6.35 8.48
C ILE A 126 -18.12 6.61 9.51
N ARG A 127 -18.41 7.45 10.49
CA ARG A 127 -17.64 7.60 11.71
C ARG A 127 -18.27 6.74 12.80
N SER A 128 -17.48 5.87 13.42
CA SER A 128 -17.86 5.09 14.60
C SER A 128 -17.08 5.59 15.81
N THR A 129 -17.83 5.89 16.87
CA THR A 129 -17.33 6.38 18.15
C THR A 129 -17.80 5.44 19.27
N ASP A 130 -17.31 5.63 20.47
CA ASP A 130 -17.80 4.88 21.66
C ASP A 130 -19.29 5.13 21.94
N THR A 131 -19.87 6.22 21.47
CA THR A 131 -21.26 6.62 21.74
C THR A 131 -22.22 6.39 20.59
N GLY A 132 -21.72 6.02 19.39
CA GLY A 132 -22.59 5.77 18.26
C GLY A 132 -21.92 5.98 16.90
N LYS A 133 -22.71 5.97 15.87
CA LYS A 133 -22.28 6.08 14.47
C LYS A 133 -22.95 7.27 13.78
N SER A 134 -22.23 7.90 12.86
CA SER A 134 -22.76 8.97 12.00
C SER A 134 -22.24 8.82 10.57
N THR A 135 -23.12 8.96 9.60
CA THR A 135 -22.78 9.04 8.18
C THR A 135 -22.30 10.44 7.84
N LEU A 136 -21.10 10.55 7.28
CA LEU A 136 -20.46 11.82 6.90
C LEU A 136 -20.66 12.15 5.41
N ALA A 137 -20.62 11.11 4.57
CA ALA A 137 -20.84 11.22 3.12
C ALA A 137 -21.46 9.92 2.61
N SER A 138 -22.04 9.96 1.43
CA SER A 138 -22.55 8.79 0.73
C SER A 138 -22.65 9.07 -0.76
N GLY A 139 -22.63 8.01 -1.57
CA GLY A 139 -22.73 8.11 -3.03
C GLY A 139 -23.05 6.78 -3.66
N GLN A 140 -22.83 6.71 -4.97
CA GLN A 140 -22.97 5.49 -5.77
C GLN A 140 -21.65 5.16 -6.43
N ALA A 141 -21.41 3.88 -6.69
CA ALA A 141 -20.30 3.37 -7.46
C ALA A 141 -20.82 2.29 -8.42
N ALA A 142 -20.21 2.16 -9.59
CA ALA A 142 -20.61 1.15 -10.57
C ALA A 142 -20.19 -0.27 -10.13
N SER A 143 -19.09 -0.38 -9.40
CA SER A 143 -18.55 -1.63 -8.88
C SER A 143 -17.86 -1.41 -7.53
N TYR A 144 -17.47 -2.47 -6.85
CA TYR A 144 -16.71 -2.39 -5.59
C TYR A 144 -15.32 -1.79 -5.78
N ASP A 145 -14.69 -1.96 -6.96
CA ASP A 145 -13.39 -1.36 -7.28
C ASP A 145 -13.46 0.18 -7.37
N GLN A 146 -14.66 0.74 -7.50
CA GLN A 146 -14.91 2.18 -7.54
C GLN A 146 -15.45 2.77 -6.23
N VAL A 147 -15.53 1.96 -5.18
CA VAL A 147 -15.88 2.45 -3.84
C VAL A 147 -14.70 3.29 -3.31
N PRO A 148 -14.96 4.43 -2.63
CA PRO A 148 -13.90 5.30 -2.15
C PRO A 148 -12.87 4.62 -1.26
N ALA A 149 -11.59 4.94 -1.46
CA ALA A 149 -10.49 4.47 -0.63
C ALA A 149 -10.12 5.51 0.43
N LEU A 150 -10.10 5.09 1.71
CA LEU A 150 -9.67 5.89 2.85
C LEU A 150 -8.16 5.78 3.05
N PHE A 151 -7.55 6.90 3.47
CA PHE A 151 -6.14 6.95 3.87
C PHE A 151 -5.92 8.10 4.86
N CYS A 152 -4.77 8.11 5.54
CA CYS A 152 -4.36 9.19 6.41
C CYS A 152 -3.20 9.98 5.81
N LEU A 153 -3.28 11.31 5.87
CA LEU A 153 -2.23 12.22 5.44
C LEU A 153 -1.93 13.24 6.55
N ASN A 154 -0.71 13.23 7.09
CA ASN A 154 -0.33 14.03 8.26
C ASN A 154 -1.29 13.85 9.47
N GLY A 155 -1.74 12.61 9.71
CA GLY A 155 -2.71 12.29 10.75
C GLY A 155 -4.15 12.75 10.46
N GLN A 156 -4.42 13.30 9.30
CA GLN A 156 -5.74 13.75 8.86
C GLN A 156 -6.38 12.69 7.95
N PRO A 157 -7.57 12.18 8.26
CA PRO A 157 -8.30 11.29 7.37
C PRO A 157 -8.69 11.96 6.06
N MET A 158 -8.50 11.20 5.00
CA MET A 158 -8.85 11.60 3.63
C MET A 158 -9.48 10.42 2.90
N TYR A 159 -10.20 10.69 1.84
CA TYR A 159 -10.60 9.64 0.89
C TYR A 159 -10.48 10.10 -0.55
N LEU A 160 -10.16 9.14 -1.40
CA LEU A 160 -10.10 9.30 -2.85
C LEU A 160 -11.32 8.62 -3.45
N GLN A 161 -11.96 9.29 -4.39
CA GLN A 161 -13.16 8.83 -5.08
C GLN A 161 -13.01 9.05 -6.58
N SER A 162 -13.41 8.06 -7.37
CA SER A 162 -13.61 8.19 -8.82
C SER A 162 -15.08 8.43 -9.08
N GLU A 163 -15.38 9.41 -9.91
CA GLU A 163 -16.71 9.79 -10.36
C GLU A 163 -16.77 9.75 -11.89
N ASP A 164 -17.97 9.77 -12.47
CA ASP A 164 -18.15 9.80 -13.93
C ASP A 164 -17.46 11.00 -14.59
N THR A 165 -17.25 12.08 -13.85
CA THR A 165 -16.69 13.34 -14.35
C THR A 165 -15.24 13.56 -13.96
N GLY A 166 -14.63 12.66 -13.20
CA GLY A 166 -13.25 12.81 -12.76
C GLY A 166 -12.94 12.15 -11.43
N ILE A 167 -11.80 12.52 -10.87
CA ILE A 167 -11.28 12.01 -9.62
C ILE A 167 -11.26 13.13 -8.59
N SER A 168 -11.77 12.87 -7.40
CA SER A 168 -11.79 13.83 -6.31
C SER A 168 -11.11 13.26 -5.07
N VAL A 169 -10.34 14.10 -4.37
CA VAL A 169 -9.81 13.79 -3.05
C VAL A 169 -10.45 14.71 -2.03
N TYR A 170 -10.94 14.13 -0.97
CA TYR A 170 -11.65 14.83 0.09
C TYR A 170 -10.89 14.67 1.41
N ARG A 171 -10.93 15.76 2.21
CA ARG A 171 -10.49 15.76 3.60
C ARG A 171 -11.70 15.67 4.52
N VAL A 172 -11.56 14.86 5.57
CA VAL A 172 -12.56 14.73 6.64
C VAL A 172 -12.06 15.46 7.88
N ASP A 173 -12.80 16.46 8.35
CA ASP A 173 -12.49 17.26 9.52
C ASP A 173 -13.71 17.28 10.46
N GLY A 174 -13.65 16.47 11.50
CA GLY A 174 -14.81 16.22 12.35
C GLY A 174 -15.99 15.66 11.54
N SER A 175 -17.09 16.39 11.45
CA SER A 175 -18.25 16.04 10.63
C SER A 175 -18.25 16.70 9.25
N ALA A 176 -17.27 17.54 8.96
CA ALA A 176 -17.17 18.26 7.68
C ALA A 176 -16.34 17.45 6.66
N VAL A 177 -16.79 17.47 5.41
CA VAL A 177 -16.09 16.91 4.27
C VAL A 177 -15.83 18.03 3.26
N SER A 178 -14.58 18.18 2.83
CA SER A 178 -14.18 19.24 1.88
C SER A 178 -13.26 18.69 0.80
N SER A 179 -13.52 19.04 -0.46
CA SER A 179 -12.64 18.68 -1.59
C SER A 179 -11.31 19.44 -1.49
N VAL A 180 -10.20 18.73 -1.70
CA VAL A 180 -8.84 19.28 -1.70
C VAL A 180 -8.16 19.11 -3.07
N LEU A 181 -8.62 18.18 -3.89
CA LEU A 181 -8.15 17.96 -5.25
C LEU A 181 -9.34 17.52 -6.11
N ASN A 182 -9.38 18.02 -7.34
CA ASN A 182 -10.34 17.58 -8.35
C ASN A 182 -9.60 17.52 -9.69
N LEU A 183 -9.66 16.38 -10.35
CA LEU A 183 -9.07 16.11 -11.67
C LEU A 183 -10.23 15.77 -12.62
N THR A 184 -10.54 16.70 -13.50
CA THR A 184 -11.42 16.43 -14.65
C THR A 184 -10.67 15.67 -15.72
N ASP A 185 -11.37 14.94 -16.57
CA ASP A 185 -10.82 14.17 -17.71
C ASP A 185 -9.97 12.94 -17.33
N TYR A 186 -9.92 12.57 -16.05
CA TYR A 186 -9.28 11.37 -15.55
C TYR A 186 -10.30 10.43 -14.90
N THR A 187 -10.10 9.15 -15.07
CA THR A 187 -10.89 8.08 -14.45
C THR A 187 -9.99 7.04 -13.81
N MET A 188 -10.53 6.26 -12.89
CA MET A 188 -9.88 5.11 -12.29
C MET A 188 -10.77 3.89 -12.48
N SER A 189 -10.20 2.80 -12.97
CA SER A 189 -10.88 1.50 -13.02
C SER A 189 -10.92 0.84 -11.63
N ASP A 190 -9.88 1.11 -10.81
CA ASP A 190 -9.72 0.63 -9.45
C ASP A 190 -9.27 1.81 -8.58
N VAL A 191 -10.06 2.14 -7.56
CA VAL A 191 -9.79 3.27 -6.63
C VAL A 191 -8.79 2.81 -5.59
N THR A 192 -7.51 2.89 -5.95
CA THR A 192 -6.40 2.52 -5.09
C THR A 192 -5.52 3.72 -4.79
N VAL A 193 -5.12 3.88 -3.54
CA VAL A 193 -4.25 4.94 -3.06
C VAL A 193 -3.15 4.37 -2.17
N CYS A 194 -1.91 4.82 -2.38
CA CYS A 194 -0.78 4.52 -1.50
C CYS A 194 -0.33 5.80 -0.79
N THR A 195 0.08 5.69 0.47
CA THR A 195 0.57 6.84 1.25
C THR A 195 1.80 6.47 2.07
N ASN A 196 2.69 7.46 2.25
CA ASN A 196 3.78 7.39 3.23
C ASN A 196 3.49 8.26 4.47
N GLY A 197 2.23 8.67 4.66
CA GLY A 197 1.80 9.51 5.77
C GLY A 197 1.92 11.03 5.53
N THR A 198 2.78 11.49 4.62
CA THR A 198 2.96 12.91 4.26
C THR A 198 2.59 13.22 2.81
N GLN A 199 2.63 12.21 1.98
CA GLN A 199 2.29 12.24 0.56
C GLN A 199 1.46 11.02 0.22
N PHE A 200 0.74 11.11 -0.87
CA PHE A 200 -0.05 10.00 -1.42
C PHE A 200 0.12 9.93 -2.94
N ALA A 201 -0.06 8.74 -3.45
CA ALA A 201 0.02 8.47 -4.88
C ALA A 201 -1.18 7.64 -5.33
N PHE A 202 -1.57 7.85 -6.58
CA PHE A 202 -2.59 7.04 -7.26
C PHE A 202 -2.32 7.01 -8.76
N LEU A 203 -2.99 6.08 -9.43
CA LEU A 203 -2.93 5.93 -10.88
C LEU A 203 -4.27 6.26 -11.49
N ALA A 204 -4.25 6.98 -12.60
CA ALA A 204 -5.45 7.30 -13.35
C ALA A 204 -5.21 7.19 -14.85
N SER A 205 -6.27 6.96 -15.61
CA SER A 205 -6.25 7.03 -17.08
C SER A 205 -7.07 8.20 -17.57
N THR A 206 -6.75 8.71 -18.77
CA THR A 206 -7.65 9.60 -19.48
C THR A 206 -8.83 8.82 -20.04
N ASN A 207 -9.94 9.50 -20.35
CA ASN A 207 -11.15 8.88 -20.90
C ASN A 207 -10.94 8.08 -22.18
N ASP A 208 -9.77 8.19 -22.82
CA ASP A 208 -9.41 7.43 -24.01
C ASP A 208 -8.68 6.10 -23.72
N ASP A 209 -8.56 5.70 -22.44
CA ASP A 209 -7.97 4.43 -21.93
C ASP A 209 -6.55 4.09 -22.42
N ALA A 210 -5.88 5.00 -23.12
CA ALA A 210 -4.65 4.67 -23.82
C ALA A 210 -3.38 4.77 -22.94
N CYS A 211 -3.42 5.58 -21.89
CA CYS A 211 -2.23 5.88 -21.08
C CYS A 211 -2.56 6.03 -19.60
N TRP A 212 -1.78 5.35 -18.77
CA TRP A 212 -1.80 5.54 -17.34
C TRP A 212 -0.97 6.74 -16.94
N THR A 213 -1.48 7.55 -16.02
CA THR A 213 -0.75 8.64 -15.39
C THR A 213 -0.59 8.38 -13.91
N ALA A 214 0.65 8.41 -13.44
CA ALA A 214 0.98 8.36 -12.03
C ALA A 214 0.91 9.78 -11.44
N PHE A 215 0.17 9.94 -10.37
CA PHE A 215 0.06 11.17 -9.60
C PHE A 215 0.72 11.00 -8.24
N LEU A 216 1.59 11.93 -7.89
CA LEU A 216 2.13 12.10 -6.56
C LEU A 216 1.62 13.43 -6.00
N CYS A 217 1.00 13.39 -4.85
CA CYS A 217 0.29 14.51 -4.25
C CYS A 217 0.68 14.69 -2.77
N ASN A 218 0.36 15.87 -2.25
CA ASN A 218 0.35 16.15 -0.81
C ASN A 218 -0.95 16.91 -0.44
N ALA A 219 -1.03 17.38 0.79
CA ALA A 219 -2.19 18.16 1.27
C ALA A 219 -2.43 19.47 0.50
N SER A 220 -1.46 19.97 -0.27
CA SER A 220 -1.56 21.23 -1.05
C SER A 220 -1.89 20.99 -2.54
N GLY A 221 -1.88 19.75 -3.02
CA GLY A 221 -2.18 19.37 -4.40
C GLY A 221 -1.14 18.47 -5.04
N ILE A 222 -1.09 18.49 -6.37
CA ILE A 222 -0.17 17.66 -7.18
C ILE A 222 1.24 18.18 -7.04
N LEU A 223 2.16 17.31 -6.64
CA LEU A 223 3.61 17.56 -6.62
C LEU A 223 4.25 17.14 -7.94
N TYR A 224 3.79 16.01 -8.48
CA TYR A 224 4.35 15.40 -9.66
C TYR A 224 3.30 14.58 -10.39
N GLN A 225 3.36 14.58 -11.71
CA GLN A 225 2.57 13.69 -12.56
C GLN A 225 3.42 13.17 -13.70
N LYS A 226 3.22 11.91 -14.07
CA LYS A 226 3.95 11.26 -15.16
C LYS A 226 3.05 10.28 -15.90
N GLU A 227 3.01 10.44 -17.21
CA GLU A 227 2.45 9.43 -18.10
C GLU A 227 3.41 8.23 -18.18
N LEU A 228 2.86 7.03 -18.03
CA LEU A 228 3.58 5.77 -18.02
C LEU A 228 3.44 5.09 -19.39
N SER A 229 4.55 4.61 -19.92
CA SER A 229 4.61 4.05 -21.29
C SER A 229 4.15 2.60 -21.41
N GLN A 230 3.88 1.94 -20.30
CA GLN A 230 3.49 0.53 -20.23
C GLN A 230 2.33 0.34 -19.25
N GLN A 231 1.70 -0.82 -19.32
CA GLN A 231 0.68 -1.19 -18.35
C GLN A 231 1.30 -1.28 -16.95
N VAL A 232 0.66 -0.64 -15.99
CA VAL A 232 1.05 -0.72 -14.59
C VAL A 232 0.40 -1.94 -13.96
N THR A 233 1.20 -2.79 -13.35
CA THR A 233 0.71 -3.97 -12.63
C THR A 233 0.46 -3.67 -11.16
N THR A 234 1.24 -2.75 -10.58
CA THR A 234 1.15 -2.35 -9.18
C THR A 234 1.94 -1.05 -8.95
N PHE A 235 1.68 -0.38 -7.84
CA PHE A 235 2.48 0.79 -7.44
C PHE A 235 2.52 0.93 -5.91
N ALA A 236 3.54 1.63 -5.44
CA ALA A 236 3.70 1.96 -4.02
C ALA A 236 4.45 3.27 -3.84
N ILE A 237 4.39 3.83 -2.63
CA ILE A 237 5.16 4.99 -2.21
C ILE A 237 5.97 4.65 -0.96
N THR A 238 7.24 5.01 -0.98
CA THR A 238 8.14 4.96 0.20
C THR A 238 8.35 6.38 0.75
N GLY A 239 9.25 6.56 1.72
CA GLY A 239 9.63 7.89 2.18
C GLY A 239 10.26 8.75 1.09
N GLU A 240 10.97 8.16 0.12
CA GLU A 240 11.76 8.88 -0.88
C GLU A 240 11.38 8.58 -2.33
N TYR A 241 10.64 7.50 -2.61
CA TYR A 241 10.35 7.04 -3.96
C TYR A 241 8.89 6.65 -4.14
N MET A 242 8.36 6.93 -5.32
CA MET A 242 7.24 6.22 -5.89
C MET A 242 7.77 5.10 -6.78
N VAL A 243 7.25 3.90 -6.65
CA VAL A 243 7.65 2.73 -7.42
C VAL A 243 6.45 2.22 -8.19
N CYS A 244 6.61 2.03 -9.51
CA CYS A 244 5.59 1.48 -10.39
C CYS A 244 6.10 0.17 -10.99
N GLY A 245 5.43 -0.94 -10.72
CA GLY A 245 5.64 -2.19 -11.43
C GLY A 245 4.99 -2.11 -12.80
N LEU A 246 5.76 -2.43 -13.83
CA LEU A 246 5.36 -2.36 -15.23
C LEU A 246 5.44 -3.76 -15.83
N GLY A 247 4.50 -4.11 -16.66
CA GLY A 247 4.49 -5.42 -17.28
C GLY A 247 3.73 -5.46 -18.58
N ASP A 248 4.17 -6.34 -19.43
CA ASP A 248 3.42 -6.78 -20.59
C ASP A 248 3.19 -8.28 -20.43
N PRO A 249 1.98 -8.70 -20.03
CA PRO A 249 1.67 -10.10 -19.81
C PRO A 249 1.77 -10.95 -21.09
N GLU A 250 1.64 -10.35 -22.28
CA GLU A 250 1.73 -11.07 -23.55
C GLU A 250 3.19 -11.41 -23.89
N THR A 251 4.12 -10.49 -23.65
CA THR A 251 5.54 -10.69 -23.93
C THR A 251 6.32 -11.22 -22.74
N GLN A 252 5.71 -11.30 -21.54
CA GLN A 252 6.34 -11.66 -20.28
C GLN A 252 7.59 -10.82 -19.97
N LYS A 253 7.57 -9.56 -20.36
CA LYS A 253 8.59 -8.59 -20.02
C LYS A 253 8.11 -7.73 -18.87
N PHE A 254 8.89 -7.74 -17.81
CA PHE A 254 8.60 -6.98 -16.61
C PHE A 254 9.73 -6.01 -16.32
N SER A 255 9.37 -4.87 -15.80
CA SER A 255 10.29 -3.84 -15.32
C SER A 255 9.64 -3.08 -14.17
N TYR A 256 10.39 -2.22 -13.54
CA TYR A 256 9.81 -1.23 -12.63
C TYR A 256 10.48 0.12 -12.83
N GLU A 257 9.70 1.15 -12.62
CA GLU A 257 10.19 2.51 -12.56
C GLU A 257 10.20 3.00 -11.12
N THR A 258 11.31 3.64 -10.74
CA THR A 258 11.42 4.37 -9.47
C THR A 258 11.46 5.85 -9.78
N ILE A 259 10.57 6.60 -9.14
CA ILE A 259 10.46 8.06 -9.28
C ILE A 259 10.86 8.67 -7.94
N ARG A 260 12.01 9.36 -7.89
CA ARG A 260 12.42 10.00 -6.65
C ARG A 260 11.55 11.22 -6.35
N ILE A 261 10.98 11.26 -5.16
CA ILE A 261 9.99 12.26 -4.76
C ILE A 261 10.56 13.67 -4.74
N SER A 262 11.83 13.82 -4.32
CA SER A 262 12.46 15.12 -4.10
C SER A 262 12.73 15.91 -5.38
N ASP A 263 12.98 15.25 -6.52
CA ASP A 263 13.39 15.90 -7.78
C ASP A 263 12.73 15.31 -9.02
N GLY A 264 11.85 14.32 -8.87
CA GLY A 264 11.17 13.65 -9.98
C GLY A 264 12.08 12.80 -10.86
N LYS A 265 13.33 12.51 -10.42
CA LYS A 265 14.26 11.71 -11.20
C LYS A 265 13.73 10.28 -11.35
N VAL A 266 13.67 9.83 -12.59
CA VAL A 266 13.19 8.49 -12.94
C VAL A 266 14.38 7.57 -13.20
N SER A 267 14.29 6.36 -12.70
CA SER A 267 15.18 5.25 -13.05
C SER A 267 14.32 4.03 -13.38
N THR A 268 14.72 3.27 -14.37
CA THR A 268 14.03 2.04 -14.78
C THR A 268 14.99 0.87 -14.61
N ALA A 269 14.48 -0.25 -14.12
CA ALA A 269 15.22 -1.50 -14.05
C ALA A 269 14.34 -2.64 -14.58
N ASP A 270 14.98 -3.59 -15.26
CA ASP A 270 14.33 -4.82 -15.70
C ASP A 270 14.09 -5.73 -14.48
N SER A 271 12.98 -6.46 -14.51
CA SER A 271 12.66 -7.49 -13.53
C SER A 271 12.50 -8.83 -14.23
N ALA A 272 13.04 -9.88 -13.62
CA ALA A 272 12.88 -11.24 -14.13
C ALA A 272 11.44 -11.79 -13.88
N VAL A 273 10.73 -11.18 -12.95
CA VAL A 273 9.40 -11.58 -12.49
C VAL A 273 8.48 -10.37 -12.36
N PRO A 274 7.16 -10.53 -12.47
CA PRO A 274 6.24 -9.44 -12.20
C PRO A 274 6.29 -9.03 -10.72
N LEU A 275 6.07 -7.75 -10.43
CA LEU A 275 5.86 -7.28 -9.08
C LEU A 275 4.35 -7.28 -8.80
N TRP A 276 3.91 -8.10 -7.86
CA TRP A 276 2.52 -8.12 -7.41
C TRP A 276 2.40 -7.56 -6.00
N ARG A 277 1.27 -6.93 -5.70
CA ARG A 277 0.94 -6.45 -4.34
C ARG A 277 2.04 -5.60 -3.71
N LEU A 278 2.58 -4.67 -4.47
CA LEU A 278 3.65 -3.79 -4.00
C LEU A 278 3.14 -2.90 -2.86
N ALA A 279 3.89 -2.87 -1.76
CA ALA A 279 3.65 -1.97 -0.63
C ALA A 279 4.96 -1.28 -0.26
N GLY A 280 4.92 0.01 0.10
CA GLY A 280 6.10 0.80 0.44
C GLY A 280 6.10 1.25 1.89
N SER A 281 7.24 1.08 2.59
CA SER A 281 7.44 1.57 3.95
C SER A 281 8.89 2.02 4.14
N GLY A 282 9.09 3.15 4.82
CA GLY A 282 10.43 3.68 5.05
C GLY A 282 11.21 3.88 3.77
N SER A 283 12.30 3.15 3.55
CA SER A 283 13.16 3.20 2.37
C SER A 283 13.01 2.01 1.42
N SER A 284 12.08 1.09 1.69
CA SER A 284 11.93 -0.16 0.95
C SER A 284 10.52 -0.37 0.42
N CYS A 285 10.38 -1.31 -0.50
CA CYS A 285 9.10 -1.86 -0.93
C CYS A 285 9.09 -3.38 -0.73
N MET A 286 7.95 -3.92 -0.33
CA MET A 286 7.71 -5.34 -0.31
C MET A 286 6.78 -5.72 -1.47
N TYR A 287 7.05 -6.84 -2.14
CA TYR A 287 6.21 -7.37 -3.21
C TYR A 287 6.20 -8.89 -3.22
N VAL A 288 5.28 -9.47 -3.98
CA VAL A 288 5.19 -10.91 -4.24
C VAL A 288 5.45 -11.14 -5.73
N ASP A 289 6.19 -12.18 -6.05
CA ASP A 289 6.41 -12.63 -7.43
C ASP A 289 5.32 -13.60 -7.91
N ASP A 290 5.47 -14.12 -9.12
CA ASP A 290 4.54 -15.09 -9.74
C ASP A 290 4.60 -16.49 -9.11
N ALA A 291 5.64 -16.80 -8.32
CA ALA A 291 5.74 -18.00 -7.51
C ALA A 291 5.19 -17.80 -6.08
N PHE A 292 4.58 -16.65 -5.79
CA PHE A 292 4.12 -16.22 -4.47
C PHE A 292 5.23 -16.03 -3.43
N ALA A 293 6.49 -15.93 -3.86
CA ALA A 293 7.58 -15.60 -2.96
C ALA A 293 7.59 -14.10 -2.66
N ALA A 294 7.83 -13.75 -1.39
CA ALA A 294 7.94 -12.37 -0.96
C ALA A 294 9.37 -11.85 -1.10
N HIS A 295 9.50 -10.60 -1.51
CA HIS A 295 10.76 -9.91 -1.74
C HIS A 295 10.75 -8.53 -1.15
N ILE A 296 11.94 -8.03 -0.76
CA ILE A 296 12.16 -6.64 -0.41
C ILE A 296 12.95 -5.97 -1.54
N LEU A 297 12.44 -4.88 -2.07
CA LEU A 297 13.08 -4.02 -3.07
C LEU A 297 13.55 -2.74 -2.38
N TYR A 298 14.81 -2.38 -2.58
CA TYR A 298 15.39 -1.09 -2.16
C TYR A 298 15.51 -0.18 -3.39
N PRO A 299 14.61 0.81 -3.55
CA PRO A 299 14.51 1.62 -4.77
C PRO A 299 15.75 2.45 -5.08
N ASP A 300 16.51 2.87 -4.07
CA ASP A 300 17.73 3.68 -4.20
C ASP A 300 18.89 2.92 -4.85
N THR A 301 19.05 1.65 -4.48
CA THR A 301 20.11 0.76 -4.99
C THR A 301 19.64 -0.18 -6.08
N GLN A 302 18.32 -0.29 -6.28
CA GLN A 302 17.68 -1.26 -7.16
C GLN A 302 18.02 -2.73 -6.80
N GLN A 303 18.38 -2.96 -5.54
CA GLN A 303 18.62 -4.30 -5.02
C GLN A 303 17.32 -4.95 -4.58
N THR A 304 17.24 -6.24 -4.76
CA THR A 304 16.13 -7.07 -4.29
C THR A 304 16.68 -8.20 -3.44
N ASP A 305 16.14 -8.34 -2.23
CA ASP A 305 16.45 -9.44 -1.34
C ASP A 305 15.22 -10.35 -1.20
N PRO A 306 15.37 -11.67 -1.42
CA PRO A 306 14.30 -12.60 -1.16
C PRO A 306 14.02 -12.64 0.35
N LEU A 307 12.75 -12.54 0.71
CA LEU A 307 12.31 -12.69 2.09
C LEU A 307 12.12 -14.19 2.37
N VAL A 308 13.12 -14.83 2.97
CA VAL A 308 13.02 -16.24 3.34
C VAL A 308 12.29 -16.36 4.67
N ILE A 309 11.00 -16.62 4.60
CA ILE A 309 10.20 -17.06 5.75
C ILE A 309 9.91 -18.53 5.49
N ASN A 310 10.25 -19.41 6.43
CA ASN A 310 10.10 -20.86 6.27
C ASN A 310 8.66 -21.32 6.00
N ASP A 311 7.68 -20.50 6.35
CA ASP A 311 6.25 -20.74 6.14
C ASP A 311 5.71 -20.01 4.90
N PHE A 312 6.52 -19.16 4.24
CA PHE A 312 6.18 -18.53 2.96
C PHE A 312 6.55 -19.47 1.82
N ALA A 313 5.81 -19.43 0.75
CA ALA A 313 6.12 -20.09 -0.51
C ALA A 313 5.63 -21.52 -0.65
N THR A 314 4.38 -21.73 -0.32
CA THR A 314 3.61 -22.79 -0.97
C THR A 314 2.38 -22.16 -1.60
N TYR A 315 1.86 -22.73 -2.69
CA TYR A 315 0.59 -22.30 -3.32
C TYR A 315 -0.59 -22.24 -2.32
N GLN A 316 -0.45 -22.85 -1.16
CA GLN A 316 -1.45 -22.88 -0.10
C GLN A 316 -1.21 -21.84 1.01
N ASN A 317 0.00 -21.26 1.10
CA ASN A 317 0.42 -20.36 2.16
C ASN A 317 1.02 -19.11 1.54
N TRP A 318 0.21 -18.15 1.14
CA TRP A 318 0.68 -16.94 0.48
C TRP A 318 0.20 -15.69 1.21
N PRO A 319 0.96 -14.59 1.16
CA PRO A 319 0.54 -13.35 1.78
C PRO A 319 -0.73 -12.81 1.14
N THR A 320 -1.77 -12.62 1.94
CA THR A 320 -3.05 -12.11 1.48
C THR A 320 -3.11 -10.59 1.49
N VAL A 321 -2.50 -9.98 2.51
CA VAL A 321 -2.48 -8.52 2.69
C VAL A 321 -1.09 -8.07 3.17
N PHE A 322 -0.61 -6.97 2.61
CA PHE A 322 0.56 -6.21 3.09
C PHE A 322 0.12 -4.85 3.57
N CYS A 323 0.48 -4.51 4.78
CA CYS A 323 0.16 -3.22 5.36
C CYS A 323 1.44 -2.54 5.84
N PRO A 324 1.93 -1.48 5.16
CA PRO A 324 3.12 -0.76 5.58
C PRO A 324 2.85 0.01 6.88
N ASP A 325 3.80 -0.04 7.82
CA ASP A 325 3.72 0.71 9.08
C ASP A 325 4.18 2.18 8.97
N GLY A 326 4.73 2.56 7.83
CA GLY A 326 5.21 3.91 7.53
C GLY A 326 6.60 4.24 8.07
N VAL A 327 7.22 3.35 8.85
CA VAL A 327 8.54 3.59 9.46
C VAL A 327 9.63 2.59 9.02
N GLY A 328 9.32 1.70 8.09
CA GLY A 328 10.27 0.73 7.52
C GLY A 328 9.88 -0.71 7.79
N GLY A 329 8.70 -0.95 8.32
CA GLY A 329 8.18 -2.29 8.54
C GLY A 329 6.89 -2.56 7.78
N TYR A 330 6.50 -3.83 7.79
CA TYR A 330 5.28 -4.32 7.15
C TYR A 330 4.59 -5.30 8.10
N LEU A 331 3.30 -5.14 8.24
CA LEU A 331 2.48 -6.21 8.76
C LEU A 331 1.92 -7.02 7.60
N VAL A 332 2.07 -8.33 7.69
CA VAL A 332 1.67 -9.28 6.66
C VAL A 332 0.63 -10.22 7.24
N GLU A 333 -0.50 -10.33 6.56
CA GLU A 333 -1.49 -11.34 6.83
C GLU A 333 -1.24 -12.53 5.91
N MET A 334 -1.26 -13.73 6.48
CA MET A 334 -1.13 -14.98 5.74
C MET A 334 -2.22 -15.95 6.15
N ASP A 335 -2.79 -16.61 5.18
CA ASP A 335 -3.62 -17.78 5.38
C ASP A 335 -2.74 -19.03 5.32
N ILE A 336 -2.61 -19.74 6.43
CA ILE A 336 -1.84 -20.98 6.55
C ILE A 336 -2.79 -22.08 7.01
N GLU A 337 -3.09 -23.03 6.12
CA GLU A 337 -3.97 -24.17 6.41
C GLU A 337 -5.31 -23.73 7.04
N ASP A 338 -5.98 -22.75 6.40
CA ASP A 338 -7.24 -22.15 6.88
C ASP A 338 -7.11 -21.35 8.20
N THR A 339 -5.88 -21.04 8.61
CA THR A 339 -5.62 -20.24 9.81
C THR A 339 -4.95 -18.92 9.43
N VAL A 340 -5.60 -17.80 9.76
CA VAL A 340 -5.02 -16.48 9.55
C VAL A 340 -3.90 -16.22 10.56
N THR A 341 -2.73 -15.87 10.06
CA THR A 341 -1.55 -15.54 10.86
C THR A 341 -1.02 -14.17 10.49
N TYR A 342 -0.43 -13.48 11.46
CA TYR A 342 0.14 -12.15 11.27
C TYR A 342 1.64 -12.18 11.51
N TRP A 343 2.37 -11.47 10.65
CA TRP A 343 3.82 -11.39 10.68
C TRP A 343 4.26 -9.95 10.60
N HIS A 344 5.16 -9.54 11.47
CA HIS A 344 5.81 -8.24 11.39
C HIS A 344 7.20 -8.40 10.78
N ILE A 345 7.46 -7.63 9.73
CA ILE A 345 8.72 -7.62 8.98
C ILE A 345 9.32 -6.23 9.13
N THR A 346 10.55 -6.13 9.59
CA THR A 346 11.29 -4.87 9.70
C THR A 346 12.47 -4.92 8.74
N THR A 347 12.64 -3.88 7.90
CA THR A 347 13.70 -3.76 6.90
C THR A 347 14.79 -2.77 7.29
#